data_16bb526839e63f073544a1e7d64588ad
#
_entry.id   16bb526839e63f073544a1e7d64588ad
#
_cell.length_a   1.000
_cell.length_b   1.000
_cell.length_c   1.000
_cell.angle_alpha   90.00
_cell.angle_beta   90.00
_cell.angle_gamma   90.00
#
_symmetry.space_group_name_H-M   'P 1'
#
loop_
_entity.id
_entity.type
_entity.pdbx_description
1 polymer ?
#
loop_
_entity_poly.entity_id
_entity_poly.type
_entity_poly.pdbx_seq_one_letter_code
_entity_poly.pdbx_strand_id
1 'polypeptide(L)'
;MGKNKKSTVTLEDYVYGKENVEVDSNEEYYVYHWIMEAYVAGIVKEYEYQPKEFQLTDKFKYVPAFGNPKQKEKHLLADHVYTADFRIVFNKSFGEKLSEYFKIPLEAIDANGDAVVYIDVKGGFNRFAGDRNFSIHQKMVWDKYKIYVQKVVPEDLFKKLGTPDAAKYTIKTKKPTAKYAVSSKSIKEAFA
;
A
#
# COMPACT_ATOMS: atom_id res chain seq x y z
N MET A 1 -20.05 -4.50 23.15
CA MET A 1 -18.81 -4.35 22.39
C MET A 1 -18.89 -5.26 21.18
N GLY A 2 -19.34 -4.75 20.04
CA GLY A 2 -19.43 -5.50 18.79
C GLY A 2 -18.03 -5.63 18.19
N LYS A 3 -17.53 -6.86 18.05
CA LYS A 3 -16.35 -7.13 17.25
C LYS A 3 -16.70 -6.79 15.80
N ASN A 4 -16.11 -5.72 15.26
CA ASN A 4 -16.10 -5.50 13.81
C ASN A 4 -15.50 -6.75 13.17
N LYS A 5 -16.34 -7.56 12.52
CA LYS A 5 -15.85 -8.59 11.61
C LYS A 5 -15.13 -7.86 10.49
N LYS A 6 -13.80 -7.93 10.45
CA LYS A 6 -13.03 -7.63 9.24
C LYS A 6 -13.70 -8.41 8.09
N SER A 7 -14.09 -7.73 7.05
CA SER A 7 -14.64 -8.39 5.86
C SER A 7 -13.48 -8.97 5.08
N THR A 8 -13.18 -10.22 5.36
CA THR A 8 -12.22 -11.02 4.59
C THR A 8 -12.72 -11.11 3.15
N VAL A 9 -11.95 -10.60 2.21
CA VAL A 9 -12.24 -10.71 0.77
C VAL A 9 -11.29 -11.76 0.20
N THR A 10 -11.84 -12.89 -0.21
CA THR A 10 -11.08 -13.96 -0.86
C THR A 10 -11.10 -13.75 -2.38
N LEU A 11 -9.95 -13.90 -2.99
CA LEU A 11 -9.70 -13.70 -4.43
C LEU A 11 -9.90 -15.00 -5.23
N GLU A 12 -10.87 -15.83 -4.89
CA GLU A 12 -11.05 -17.17 -5.47
C GLU A 12 -11.29 -17.23 -6.99
N ASP A 13 -11.60 -16.10 -7.64
CA ASP A 13 -12.11 -16.08 -9.02
C ASP A 13 -11.14 -15.55 -10.08
N TYR A 14 -9.86 -15.30 -9.77
CA TYR A 14 -8.93 -14.85 -10.80
C TYR A 14 -8.14 -16.01 -11.41
N VAL A 15 -8.17 -16.08 -12.75
CA VAL A 15 -7.66 -17.17 -13.61
C VAL A 15 -6.13 -17.39 -13.50
N TYR A 16 -5.39 -16.56 -12.79
CA TYR A 16 -3.91 -16.53 -12.81
C TYR A 16 -3.23 -16.66 -11.45
N GLY A 17 -3.79 -17.33 -10.51
CA GLY A 17 -3.08 -17.63 -9.28
C GLY A 17 -4.01 -18.09 -8.19
N LYS A 18 -3.74 -19.25 -7.66
CA LYS A 18 -4.44 -19.82 -6.49
C LYS A 18 -3.99 -19.17 -5.18
N GLU A 19 -3.62 -17.91 -5.21
CA GLU A 19 -3.24 -17.19 -3.99
C GLU A 19 -4.47 -16.47 -3.45
N ASN A 20 -5.09 -17.07 -2.43
CA ASN A 20 -6.10 -16.43 -1.60
C ASN A 20 -5.41 -15.35 -0.77
N VAL A 21 -5.35 -14.12 -1.29
CA VAL A 21 -4.88 -12.98 -0.51
C VAL A 21 -6.06 -12.37 0.22
N GLU A 22 -6.03 -12.46 1.55
CA GLU A 22 -6.93 -11.71 2.41
C GLU A 22 -6.41 -10.27 2.51
N VAL A 23 -7.19 -9.31 2.05
CA VAL A 23 -6.85 -7.88 2.16
C VAL A 23 -7.70 -7.21 3.24
N ASP A 24 -7.14 -6.20 3.88
CA ASP A 24 -7.75 -5.55 5.05
C ASP A 24 -8.89 -4.58 4.68
N SER A 25 -8.95 -4.11 3.42
CA SER A 25 -9.99 -3.16 2.97
C SER A 25 -10.46 -3.41 1.54
N ASN A 26 -11.63 -2.84 1.20
CA ASN A 26 -12.13 -2.87 -0.17
C ASN A 26 -11.24 -2.10 -1.14
N GLU A 27 -10.62 -1.03 -0.68
CA GLU A 27 -9.70 -0.20 -1.43
C GLU A 27 -8.45 -0.99 -1.81
N GLU A 28 -7.88 -1.72 -0.85
CA GLU A 28 -6.75 -2.62 -1.10
C GLU A 28 -7.12 -3.75 -2.07
N TYR A 29 -8.35 -4.30 -1.98
CA TYR A 29 -8.83 -5.30 -2.93
C TYR A 29 -8.76 -4.80 -4.38
N TYR A 30 -9.25 -3.61 -4.67
CA TYR A 30 -9.24 -3.08 -6.03
C TYR A 30 -7.82 -2.71 -6.50
N VAL A 31 -6.97 -2.20 -5.61
CA VAL A 31 -5.56 -1.92 -5.92
C VAL A 31 -4.80 -3.23 -6.16
N TYR A 32 -5.07 -4.28 -5.39
CA TYR A 32 -4.48 -5.60 -5.61
C TYR A 32 -4.81 -6.12 -7.02
N HIS A 33 -6.07 -6.02 -7.45
CA HIS A 33 -6.45 -6.41 -8.82
C HIS A 33 -5.76 -5.57 -9.89
N TRP A 34 -5.57 -4.27 -9.63
CA TRP A 34 -4.78 -3.43 -10.51
C TRP A 34 -3.33 -3.95 -10.63
N ILE A 35 -2.72 -4.29 -9.50
CA ILE A 35 -1.36 -4.85 -9.47
C ILE A 35 -1.29 -6.16 -10.24
N MET A 36 -2.27 -7.07 -10.06
CA MET A 36 -2.34 -8.35 -10.74
C MET A 36 -2.45 -8.19 -12.26
N GLU A 37 -3.35 -7.32 -12.74
CA GLU A 37 -3.49 -7.05 -14.17
C GLU A 37 -2.25 -6.39 -14.76
N ALA A 38 -1.60 -5.47 -14.01
CA ALA A 38 -0.34 -4.86 -14.39
C ALA A 38 0.81 -5.87 -14.43
N TYR A 39 0.81 -6.87 -13.53
CA TYR A 39 1.76 -7.98 -13.54
C TYR A 39 1.59 -8.85 -14.80
N VAL A 40 0.38 -9.24 -15.13
CA VAL A 40 0.07 -9.99 -16.37
C VAL A 40 0.44 -9.21 -17.63
N ALA A 41 0.33 -7.88 -17.58
CA ALA A 41 0.73 -7.00 -18.69
C ALA A 41 2.26 -6.73 -18.75
N GLY A 42 3.06 -7.26 -17.82
CA GLY A 42 4.51 -7.07 -17.75
C GLY A 42 4.95 -5.68 -17.25
N ILE A 43 4.03 -4.88 -16.76
CA ILE A 43 4.29 -3.55 -16.17
C ILE A 43 4.88 -3.70 -14.78
N VAL A 44 4.33 -4.61 -13.98
CA VAL A 44 4.83 -5.04 -12.68
C VAL A 44 5.66 -6.32 -12.88
N LYS A 45 6.85 -6.40 -12.29
CA LYS A 45 7.72 -7.58 -12.27
C LYS A 45 7.55 -8.41 -11.02
N GLU A 46 7.38 -7.74 -9.89
CA GLU A 46 7.20 -8.35 -8.57
C GLU A 46 6.25 -7.51 -7.74
N TYR A 47 5.53 -8.15 -6.84
CA TYR A 47 4.72 -7.48 -5.82
C TYR A 47 4.66 -8.33 -4.55
N GLU A 48 4.45 -7.65 -3.43
CA GLU A 48 4.31 -8.25 -2.11
C GLU A 48 3.24 -7.49 -1.33
N TYR A 49 2.27 -8.21 -0.76
CA TYR A 49 1.26 -7.65 0.13
C TYR A 49 1.77 -7.68 1.56
N GLN A 50 1.61 -6.57 2.29
CA GLN A 50 2.13 -6.38 3.64
C GLN A 50 3.59 -6.83 3.76
N PRO A 51 4.53 -6.15 3.06
CA PRO A 51 5.94 -6.48 3.10
C PRO A 51 6.49 -6.30 4.53
N LYS A 52 7.79 -6.44 4.69
CA LYS A 52 8.45 -6.31 5.99
C LYS A 52 8.04 -5.05 6.76
N GLU A 53 7.97 -5.15 8.06
CA GLU A 53 7.76 -4.02 8.96
C GLU A 53 8.96 -3.07 8.97
N PHE A 54 8.68 -1.78 9.02
CA PHE A 54 9.66 -0.73 9.24
C PHE A 54 9.69 -0.38 10.73
N GLN A 55 10.80 -0.63 11.41
CA GLN A 55 11.02 -0.23 12.79
C GLN A 55 11.23 1.29 12.87
N LEU A 56 10.22 2.04 13.29
CA LEU A 56 10.29 3.51 13.35
C LEU A 56 10.99 4.01 14.61
N THR A 57 10.62 3.49 15.78
CA THR A 57 11.29 3.78 17.05
C THR A 57 11.51 2.52 17.85
N ASP A 58 12.56 2.53 18.66
CA ASP A 58 12.81 1.44 19.59
C ASP A 58 12.00 1.62 20.88
N LYS A 59 11.94 0.55 21.65
CA LYS A 59 11.38 0.56 23.00
C LYS A 59 12.30 1.31 23.94
N PHE A 60 11.76 2.31 24.64
CA PHE A 60 12.51 3.07 25.60
C PHE A 60 12.16 2.72 27.03
N LYS A 61 13.22 2.64 27.86
CA LYS A 61 13.14 2.46 29.31
C LYS A 61 13.87 3.61 30.00
N TYR A 62 13.57 3.84 31.25
CA TYR A 62 14.24 4.83 32.07
C TYR A 62 14.45 4.31 33.50
N VAL A 63 15.45 4.85 34.18
CA VAL A 63 15.64 4.69 35.62
C VAL A 63 15.08 5.93 36.30
N PRO A 64 14.11 5.80 37.22
CA PRO A 64 13.56 6.95 37.94
C PRO A 64 14.63 7.69 38.73
N ALA A 65 14.70 9.01 38.59
CA ALA A 65 15.64 9.85 39.35
C ALA A 65 15.30 9.92 40.85
N PHE A 66 14.02 9.72 41.19
CA PHE A 66 13.52 9.78 42.56
C PHE A 66 12.73 8.50 42.88
N GLY A 67 12.81 8.03 44.12
CA GLY A 67 12.11 6.83 44.56
C GLY A 67 13.02 5.83 45.27
N ASN A 68 12.58 4.58 45.38
CA ASN A 68 13.36 3.53 46.01
C ASN A 68 14.65 3.24 45.20
N PRO A 69 15.84 3.32 45.81
CA PRO A 69 17.12 3.05 45.12
C PRO A 69 17.25 1.63 44.55
N LYS A 70 16.35 0.70 44.91
CA LYS A 70 16.23 -0.64 44.32
C LYS A 70 15.28 -0.66 43.11
N GLN A 71 14.78 0.47 42.65
CA GLN A 71 13.88 0.50 41.49
C GLN A 71 14.64 0.17 40.20
N LYS A 72 14.19 -0.92 39.58
CA LYS A 72 14.64 -1.36 38.25
C LYS A 72 14.14 -0.38 37.18
N GLU A 73 14.73 -0.48 35.99
CA GLU A 73 14.23 0.19 34.78
C GLU A 73 12.72 0.08 34.64
N LYS A 74 12.09 1.17 34.29
CA LYS A 74 10.66 1.24 33.95
C LYS A 74 10.49 1.46 32.46
N HIS A 75 9.43 0.88 31.90
CA HIS A 75 9.02 1.12 30.54
C HIS A 75 8.54 2.58 30.38
N LEU A 76 9.10 3.30 29.40
CA LEU A 76 8.69 4.66 29.07
C LEU A 76 7.82 4.69 27.81
N LEU A 77 8.30 4.13 26.71
CA LEU A 77 7.60 4.07 25.42
C LEU A 77 7.71 2.66 24.83
N ALA A 78 6.66 2.23 24.16
CA ALA A 78 6.71 1.04 23.30
C ALA A 78 7.49 1.34 22.03
N ASP A 79 7.98 0.30 21.39
CA ASP A 79 8.45 0.37 20.01
C ASP A 79 7.29 0.75 19.07
N HIS A 80 7.66 1.37 17.96
CA HIS A 80 6.71 1.75 16.93
C HIS A 80 7.16 1.17 15.59
N VAL A 81 6.27 0.39 14.97
CA VAL A 81 6.47 -0.22 13.67
C VAL A 81 5.43 0.29 12.67
N TYR A 82 5.78 0.25 11.40
CA TYR A 82 4.90 0.59 10.29
C TYR A 82 5.05 -0.44 9.17
N THR A 83 3.93 -0.89 8.61
CA THR A 83 3.88 -1.78 7.45
C THR A 83 3.14 -1.08 6.32
N ALA A 84 3.75 -0.99 5.16
CA ALA A 84 3.09 -0.53 3.95
C ALA A 84 2.14 -1.63 3.43
N ASP A 85 1.07 -1.27 2.71
CA ASP A 85 0.13 -2.27 2.20
C ASP A 85 0.75 -3.11 1.09
N PHE A 86 1.52 -2.48 0.18
CA PHE A 86 2.21 -3.21 -0.90
C PHE A 86 3.62 -2.70 -1.14
N ARG A 87 4.49 -3.63 -1.56
CA ARG A 87 5.74 -3.38 -2.26
C ARG A 87 5.58 -3.84 -3.71
N ILE A 88 5.96 -3.00 -4.67
CA ILE A 88 5.80 -3.25 -6.10
C ILE A 88 7.12 -2.95 -6.80
N VAL A 89 7.57 -3.84 -7.66
CA VAL A 89 8.70 -3.61 -8.57
C VAL A 89 8.15 -3.40 -9.97
N PHE A 90 8.28 -2.18 -10.48
CA PHE A 90 7.84 -1.81 -11.80
C PHE A 90 8.96 -1.95 -12.82
N ASN A 91 8.62 -2.46 -14.01
CA ASN A 91 9.53 -2.55 -15.13
C ASN A 91 9.93 -1.14 -15.61
N LYS A 92 11.23 -0.89 -15.70
CA LYS A 92 11.81 0.39 -16.14
C LYS A 92 11.27 0.91 -17.48
N SER A 93 10.84 0.02 -18.38
CA SER A 93 10.30 0.38 -19.69
C SER A 93 9.03 1.24 -19.59
N PHE A 94 8.37 1.27 -18.43
CA PHE A 94 7.14 2.03 -18.19
C PHE A 94 7.35 3.23 -17.25
N GLY A 95 8.59 3.58 -16.93
CA GLY A 95 8.92 4.62 -15.95
C GLY A 95 8.30 5.98 -16.24
N GLU A 96 8.29 6.41 -17.50
CA GLU A 96 7.67 7.68 -17.91
C GLU A 96 6.16 7.68 -17.61
N LYS A 97 5.45 6.64 -18.03
CA LYS A 97 4.00 6.50 -17.77
C LYS A 97 3.68 6.38 -16.29
N LEU A 98 4.47 5.65 -15.53
CA LEU A 98 4.31 5.51 -14.10
C LEU A 98 4.47 6.86 -13.37
N SER A 99 5.34 7.73 -13.86
CA SER A 99 5.59 9.06 -13.29
C SER A 99 4.39 10.01 -13.36
N GLU A 100 3.39 9.72 -14.20
CA GLU A 100 2.12 10.47 -14.21
C GLU A 100 1.35 10.35 -12.89
N TYR A 101 1.61 9.30 -12.12
CA TYR A 101 0.95 9.06 -10.84
C TYR A 101 1.93 8.90 -9.68
N PHE A 102 2.97 8.06 -9.84
CA PHE A 102 3.93 7.76 -8.79
C PHE A 102 5.07 8.77 -8.75
N LYS A 103 5.43 9.22 -7.54
CA LYS A 103 6.67 9.97 -7.30
C LYS A 103 7.77 8.95 -7.05
N ILE A 104 8.62 8.73 -8.04
CA ILE A 104 9.68 7.73 -7.98
C ILE A 104 11.01 8.47 -7.75
N PRO A 105 11.52 8.53 -6.51
CA PRO A 105 12.84 9.12 -6.24
C PRO A 105 13.96 8.22 -6.77
N LEU A 106 15.15 8.78 -6.97
CA LEU A 106 16.29 8.03 -7.49
C LEU A 106 16.66 6.84 -6.60
N GLU A 107 16.50 6.98 -5.30
CA GLU A 107 16.74 5.95 -4.28
C GLU A 107 15.79 4.73 -4.44
N ALA A 108 14.69 4.89 -5.14
CA ALA A 108 13.75 3.80 -5.43
C ALA A 108 14.13 3.00 -6.70
N ILE A 109 15.18 3.37 -7.42
CA ILE A 109 15.65 2.64 -8.59
C ILE A 109 16.66 1.58 -8.17
N ASP A 110 16.37 0.33 -8.51
CA ASP A 110 17.26 -0.78 -8.20
C ASP A 110 18.45 -0.90 -9.20
N ALA A 111 19.33 -1.88 -8.97
CA ALA A 111 20.50 -2.11 -9.80
C ALA A 111 20.17 -2.49 -11.27
N ASN A 112 18.95 -2.96 -11.55
CA ASN A 112 18.48 -3.29 -12.89
C ASN A 112 17.84 -2.09 -13.60
N GLY A 113 17.67 -0.97 -12.87
CA GLY A 113 16.96 0.22 -13.32
C GLY A 113 15.45 0.15 -13.15
N ASP A 114 14.94 -0.87 -12.45
CA ASP A 114 13.52 -1.03 -12.15
C ASP A 114 13.11 -0.20 -10.91
N ALA A 115 11.86 0.27 -10.88
CA ALA A 115 11.40 1.10 -9.78
C ALA A 115 10.77 0.27 -8.67
N VAL A 116 11.31 0.36 -7.45
CA VAL A 116 10.77 -0.29 -6.25
C VAL A 116 9.94 0.69 -5.47
N VAL A 117 8.63 0.52 -5.47
CA VAL A 117 7.66 1.45 -4.88
C VAL A 117 6.92 0.78 -3.73
N TYR A 118 6.87 1.47 -2.58
CA TYR A 118 6.02 1.08 -1.46
C TYR A 118 4.78 1.96 -1.44
N ILE A 119 3.61 1.37 -1.25
CA ILE A 119 2.34 2.09 -1.26
C ILE A 119 1.51 1.79 -0.01
N ASP A 120 0.75 2.79 0.40
CA ASP A 120 -0.25 2.74 1.46
C ASP A 120 -1.58 3.18 0.84
N VAL A 121 -2.55 2.26 0.79
CA VAL A 121 -3.84 2.47 0.13
C VAL A 121 -4.81 3.17 1.08
N LYS A 122 -5.39 4.26 0.64
CA LYS A 122 -6.35 5.03 1.44
C LYS A 122 -7.65 5.26 0.69
N GLY A 123 -8.76 5.07 1.38
CA GLY A 123 -10.07 5.41 0.85
C GLY A 123 -10.27 6.92 0.67
N GLY A 124 -10.98 7.32 -0.37
CA GLY A 124 -11.22 8.73 -0.69
C GLY A 124 -11.99 9.53 0.37
N PHE A 125 -12.70 8.87 1.28
CA PHE A 125 -13.61 9.52 2.24
C PHE A 125 -12.97 9.94 3.57
N ASN A 126 -11.83 9.35 3.97
CA ASN A 126 -11.18 9.62 5.28
C ASN A 126 -9.92 10.49 5.15
N ARG A 127 -9.99 11.57 4.37
CA ARG A 127 -8.83 12.42 4.08
C ARG A 127 -8.18 13.09 5.29
N PHE A 128 -8.88 13.28 6.41
CA PHE A 128 -8.37 14.15 7.49
C PHE A 128 -7.75 13.43 8.69
N ALA A 129 -8.27 12.32 9.17
CA ALA A 129 -7.75 11.66 10.37
C ALA A 129 -6.62 10.65 10.07
N GLY A 130 -6.73 9.88 9.00
CA GLY A 130 -5.68 8.94 8.57
C GLY A 130 -4.45 9.62 7.96
N ASP A 131 -4.61 10.81 7.39
CA ASP A 131 -3.54 11.52 6.69
C ASP A 131 -2.42 12.02 7.61
N ARG A 132 -2.73 12.39 8.85
CA ARG A 132 -1.71 12.84 9.81
C ARG A 132 -0.76 11.71 10.21
N ASN A 133 -1.31 10.56 10.58
CA ASN A 133 -0.51 9.41 10.98
C ASN A 133 0.32 8.89 9.80
N PHE A 134 -0.29 8.75 8.62
CA PHE A 134 0.42 8.38 7.41
C PHE A 134 1.58 9.34 7.10
N SER A 135 1.34 10.66 7.14
CA SER A 135 2.40 11.66 6.88
C SER A 135 3.57 11.58 7.86
N ILE A 136 3.30 11.24 9.13
CA ILE A 136 4.35 11.03 10.13
C ILE A 136 5.14 9.76 9.79
N HIS A 137 4.46 8.63 9.56
CA HIS A 137 5.10 7.37 9.19
C HIS A 137 5.93 7.51 7.91
N GLN A 138 5.39 8.15 6.87
CA GLN A 138 6.09 8.39 5.61
C GLN A 138 7.42 9.14 5.84
N LYS A 139 7.41 10.20 6.67
CA LYS A 139 8.62 10.96 7.00
C LYS A 139 9.63 10.13 7.78
N MET A 140 9.16 9.36 8.77
CA MET A 140 10.04 8.50 9.58
C MET A 140 10.65 7.37 8.75
N VAL A 141 9.88 6.76 7.85
CA VAL A 141 10.39 5.74 6.92
C VAL A 141 11.42 6.36 5.97
N TRP A 142 11.13 7.53 5.41
CA TRP A 142 12.09 8.23 4.56
C TRP A 142 13.37 8.60 5.31
N ASP A 143 13.24 9.16 6.49
CA ASP A 143 14.42 9.58 7.28
C ASP A 143 15.36 8.40 7.58
N LYS A 144 14.79 7.28 8.04
CA LYS A 144 15.54 6.12 8.50
C LYS A 144 15.99 5.17 7.38
N TYR A 145 15.16 4.99 6.34
CA TYR A 145 15.37 3.95 5.31
C TYR A 145 15.56 4.49 3.91
N LYS A 146 15.34 5.79 3.67
CA LYS A 146 15.33 6.44 2.35
C LYS A 146 14.30 5.81 1.39
N ILE A 147 13.23 5.26 1.94
CA ILE A 147 12.10 4.69 1.22
C ILE A 147 10.94 5.69 1.25
N TYR A 148 10.49 6.11 0.08
CA TYR A 148 9.32 6.97 -0.06
C TYR A 148 8.06 6.13 -0.20
N VAL A 149 7.30 5.97 0.89
CA VAL A 149 6.00 5.31 0.85
C VAL A 149 4.98 6.24 0.22
N GLN A 150 4.26 5.79 -0.79
CA GLN A 150 3.28 6.61 -1.48
C GLN A 150 1.87 6.32 -1.00
N LYS A 151 1.11 7.38 -0.78
CA LYS A 151 -0.32 7.28 -0.58
C LYS A 151 -1.00 7.01 -1.93
N VAL A 152 -1.79 5.95 -2.00
CA VAL A 152 -2.56 5.58 -3.17
C VAL A 152 -4.05 5.67 -2.86
N VAL A 153 -4.76 6.45 -3.68
CA VAL A 153 -6.23 6.49 -3.70
C VAL A 153 -6.67 5.77 -4.97
N PRO A 154 -7.47 4.69 -4.89
CA PRO A 154 -7.81 3.86 -6.05
C PRO A 154 -8.36 4.66 -7.22
N GLU A 155 -9.29 5.59 -6.97
CA GLU A 155 -9.90 6.39 -8.02
C GLU A 155 -8.87 7.25 -8.79
N ASP A 156 -7.90 7.83 -8.07
CA ASP A 156 -6.87 8.66 -8.69
C ASP A 156 -5.87 7.80 -9.49
N LEU A 157 -5.50 6.63 -8.94
CA LEU A 157 -4.65 5.64 -9.63
C LEU A 157 -5.30 5.19 -10.94
N PHE A 158 -6.56 4.74 -10.87
CA PHE A 158 -7.26 4.17 -12.03
C PHE A 158 -7.55 5.21 -13.10
N LYS A 159 -7.80 6.46 -12.71
CA LYS A 159 -7.96 7.58 -13.64
C LYS A 159 -6.71 7.82 -14.49
N LYS A 160 -5.53 7.62 -13.91
CA LYS A 160 -4.24 7.91 -14.57
C LYS A 160 -3.67 6.69 -15.30
N LEU A 161 -3.74 5.53 -14.66
CA LEU A 161 -3.02 4.33 -15.08
C LEU A 161 -3.94 3.16 -15.48
N GLY A 162 -5.23 3.45 -15.74
CA GLY A 162 -6.21 2.48 -16.21
C GLY A 162 -6.98 1.79 -15.10
N THR A 163 -8.21 1.40 -15.40
CA THR A 163 -9.15 0.76 -14.47
C THR A 163 -9.04 -0.76 -14.56
N PRO A 164 -8.83 -1.48 -13.45
CA PRO A 164 -8.85 -2.94 -13.45
C PRO A 164 -10.29 -3.45 -13.65
N ASP A 165 -10.42 -4.62 -14.27
CA ASP A 165 -11.75 -5.21 -14.55
C ASP A 165 -12.57 -5.43 -13.28
N ALA A 166 -11.94 -5.82 -12.17
CA ALA A 166 -12.61 -6.00 -10.89
C ALA A 166 -13.27 -4.71 -10.37
N ALA A 167 -12.74 -3.54 -10.70
CA ALA A 167 -13.28 -2.25 -10.26
C ALA A 167 -14.62 -1.88 -10.91
N LYS A 168 -15.01 -2.59 -11.97
CA LYS A 168 -16.31 -2.42 -12.64
C LYS A 168 -17.47 -3.06 -11.86
N TYR A 169 -17.16 -3.88 -10.84
CA TYR A 169 -18.14 -4.65 -10.09
C TYR A 169 -17.96 -4.49 -8.58
N THR A 170 -19.08 -4.60 -7.86
CA THR A 170 -19.07 -4.68 -6.39
C THR A 170 -18.51 -6.02 -5.93
N ILE A 171 -17.71 -6.02 -4.87
CA ILE A 171 -17.00 -7.21 -4.36
C ILE A 171 -17.98 -8.32 -4.00
N LYS A 172 -19.03 -8.01 -3.20
CA LYS A 172 -19.95 -9.02 -2.64
C LYS A 172 -21.00 -9.51 -3.63
N THR A 173 -21.61 -8.60 -4.36
CA THR A 173 -22.80 -8.92 -5.19
C THR A 173 -22.47 -9.03 -6.67
N LYS A 174 -21.23 -8.73 -7.05
CA LYS A 174 -20.78 -8.71 -8.46
C LYS A 174 -21.66 -7.87 -9.38
N LYS A 175 -22.38 -6.89 -8.81
CA LYS A 175 -23.19 -5.93 -9.59
C LYS A 175 -22.31 -4.84 -10.16
N PRO A 176 -22.60 -4.34 -11.36
CA PRO A 176 -21.88 -3.20 -11.93
C PRO A 176 -21.87 -2.01 -10.97
N THR A 177 -20.75 -1.32 -10.89
CA THR A 177 -20.57 -0.12 -10.07
C THR A 177 -19.72 0.90 -10.80
N ALA A 178 -20.04 2.16 -10.62
CA ALA A 178 -19.24 3.27 -11.16
C ALA A 178 -18.23 3.85 -10.15
N LYS A 179 -18.27 3.38 -8.89
CA LYS A 179 -17.46 3.99 -7.82
C LYS A 179 -15.96 4.04 -8.15
N TYR A 180 -15.43 2.96 -8.69
CA TYR A 180 -14.00 2.85 -9.03
C TYR A 180 -13.76 2.71 -10.54
N ALA A 181 -14.81 2.59 -11.35
CA ALA A 181 -14.71 2.52 -12.81
C ALA A 181 -14.57 3.94 -13.41
N VAL A 182 -13.52 4.65 -13.00
CA VAL A 182 -13.31 6.08 -13.29
C VAL A 182 -12.60 6.36 -14.62
N SER A 183 -12.08 5.32 -15.27
CA SER A 183 -11.45 5.41 -16.60
C SER A 183 -12.09 4.39 -17.53
N SER A 184 -12.30 4.77 -18.80
CA SER A 184 -12.73 3.84 -19.86
C SER A 184 -11.59 2.95 -20.35
N LYS A 185 -10.33 3.34 -20.09
CA LYS A 185 -9.15 2.59 -20.49
C LYS A 185 -8.87 1.47 -19.48
N SER A 186 -8.63 0.27 -19.98
CA SER A 186 -8.00 -0.81 -19.21
C SER A 186 -6.55 -0.44 -18.88
N ILE A 187 -5.92 -1.17 -17.97
CA ILE A 187 -4.51 -0.98 -17.64
C ILE A 187 -3.64 -1.14 -18.89
N LYS A 188 -3.86 -2.20 -19.65
CA LYS A 188 -3.11 -2.47 -20.88
C LYS A 188 -3.19 -1.32 -21.89
N GLU A 189 -4.38 -0.74 -22.09
CA GLU A 189 -4.57 0.41 -22.99
C GLU A 189 -3.99 1.71 -22.43
N ALA A 190 -3.88 1.85 -21.13
CA ALA A 190 -3.29 3.03 -20.50
C ALA A 190 -1.75 3.06 -20.64
N PHE A 191 -1.12 1.89 -20.84
CA PHE A 191 0.33 1.72 -20.99
C PHE A 191 0.76 1.40 -22.43
N ALA A 192 -0.16 1.28 -23.36
CA ALA A 192 0.12 1.16 -24.80
C ALA A 192 0.46 2.52 -25.41
#